data_eb34d4627d72a8df0a38fe71e8655fa1
#
_entry.id   eb34d4627d72a8df0a38fe71e8655fa1
#
_cell.length_a   1.000
_cell.length_b   1.000
_cell.length_c   1.000
_cell.angle_alpha   90.00
_cell.angle_beta   90.00
_cell.angle_gamma   90.00
#
_symmetry.space_group_name_H-M   'P 1'
#
loop_
_entity.id
_entity.type
_entity.pdbx_description
1 polymer ?
#
loop_
_entity_poly.entity_id
_entity_poly.type
_entity_poly.pdbx_seq_one_letter_code
_entity_poly.pdbx_strand_id
1 'polypeptide(L)'
;MGITPQQFRQMQERVGARRTPALLLQPTMPARARTAQTILGIDSSLRGTGYGVIRTAKPFPQTLAHGTISCPADWPHSRCLVRIVQSLRSVLKEHQPTVCVMEGLFYAQNLQTALVMGEARGAALATVAEAGLEIYELAPRKVKQAIVGYGAAQKLAVAKMVQRLLRLPEAPAPDAADALALALAHAQ
;
A
#
# COMPACT_ATOMS: atom_id res chain seq x y z
N MET A 1 39.35 17.23 -9.77
CA MET A 1 39.37 17.29 -11.24
C MET A 1 38.11 18.04 -11.66
N GLY A 2 38.24 19.23 -12.24
CA GLY A 2 37.11 20.06 -12.68
C GLY A 2 36.63 19.66 -14.07
N ILE A 3 35.32 19.84 -14.31
CA ILE A 3 34.71 19.62 -15.63
C ILE A 3 35.23 20.67 -16.63
N THR A 4 35.67 20.26 -17.83
CA THR A 4 36.14 21.17 -18.83
C THR A 4 34.99 21.98 -19.44
N PRO A 5 35.24 23.21 -19.98
CA PRO A 5 34.20 24.01 -20.61
C PRO A 5 33.49 23.27 -21.77
N GLN A 6 34.18 22.35 -22.42
CA GLN A 6 33.65 21.56 -23.52
C GLN A 6 32.67 20.48 -23.02
N GLN A 7 32.99 19.83 -21.91
CA GLN A 7 32.08 18.89 -21.25
C GLN A 7 30.83 19.57 -20.68
N PHE A 8 30.97 20.80 -20.17
CA PHE A 8 29.84 21.59 -19.70
C PHE A 8 28.90 21.98 -20.84
N ARG A 9 29.39 22.40 -22.00
CA ARG A 9 28.52 22.64 -23.15
C ARG A 9 27.79 21.40 -23.64
N GLN A 10 28.46 20.25 -23.72
CA GLN A 10 27.82 18.99 -24.10
C GLN A 10 26.70 18.57 -23.10
N MET A 11 26.89 18.85 -21.81
CA MET A 11 25.81 18.64 -20.83
C MET A 11 24.64 19.59 -21.02
N GLN A 12 24.89 20.86 -21.31
CA GLN A 12 23.83 21.85 -21.63
C GLN A 12 23.04 21.49 -22.87
N GLU A 13 23.69 21.01 -23.92
CA GLU A 13 23.02 20.56 -25.17
C GLU A 13 22.15 19.32 -24.92
N ARG A 14 22.59 18.39 -24.06
CA ARG A 14 21.79 17.22 -23.66
C ARG A 14 20.56 17.58 -22.83
N VAL A 15 20.66 18.59 -21.98
CA VAL A 15 19.53 19.06 -21.14
C VAL A 15 18.61 19.99 -21.95
N GLY A 16 19.17 20.74 -22.92
CA GLY A 16 18.45 21.69 -23.77
C GLY A 16 17.76 21.09 -25.01
N ALA A 17 18.00 19.82 -25.33
CA ALA A 17 17.24 19.13 -26.36
C ALA A 17 15.78 19.04 -25.93
N ARG A 18 14.98 20.03 -26.34
CA ARG A 18 13.52 20.01 -26.20
C ARG A 18 13.03 18.67 -26.74
N ARG A 19 12.61 17.79 -25.84
CA ARG A 19 11.74 16.68 -26.18
C ARG A 19 10.50 17.30 -26.80
N THR A 20 10.37 17.30 -28.10
CA THR A 20 9.07 17.37 -28.75
C THR A 20 8.19 16.38 -28.06
N PRO A 21 7.03 16.76 -27.48
CA PRO A 21 6.11 15.76 -26.98
C PRO A 21 5.70 14.94 -28.20
N ALA A 22 6.28 13.74 -28.34
CA ALA A 22 5.67 12.73 -29.16
C ALA A 22 4.25 12.61 -28.60
N LEU A 23 3.28 12.99 -29.40
CA LEU A 23 1.88 12.71 -29.18
C LEU A 23 1.75 11.18 -29.25
N LEU A 24 2.18 10.51 -28.18
CA LEU A 24 1.83 9.14 -27.93
C LEU A 24 0.31 9.17 -27.80
N LEU A 25 -0.37 8.80 -28.88
CA LEU A 25 -1.70 8.24 -28.82
C LEU A 25 -1.64 7.16 -27.75
N GLN A 26 -1.91 7.55 -26.51
CA GLN A 26 -2.23 6.59 -25.47
C GLN A 26 -3.48 5.88 -26.01
N PRO A 27 -3.42 4.55 -26.22
CA PRO A 27 -4.64 3.84 -26.51
C PRO A 27 -5.58 4.19 -25.35
N THR A 28 -6.66 4.92 -25.65
CA THR A 28 -7.77 5.09 -24.73
C THR A 28 -8.31 3.68 -24.51
N MET A 29 -7.80 3.01 -23.49
CA MET A 29 -8.38 1.79 -23.00
C MET A 29 -9.86 2.12 -22.77
N PRO A 30 -10.79 1.37 -23.38
CA PRO A 30 -12.19 1.60 -23.12
C PRO A 30 -12.36 1.59 -21.61
N ALA A 31 -13.09 2.56 -21.07
CA ALA A 31 -13.39 2.65 -19.65
C ALA A 31 -14.02 1.28 -19.28
N ARG A 32 -13.18 0.38 -18.76
CA ARG A 32 -13.59 -0.94 -18.32
C ARG A 32 -14.67 -0.65 -17.30
N ALA A 33 -15.90 -1.05 -17.60
CA ALA A 33 -16.98 -0.96 -16.62
C ALA A 33 -16.39 -1.48 -15.32
N ARG A 34 -16.24 -0.59 -14.30
CA ARG A 34 -15.56 -0.94 -13.06
C ARG A 34 -16.41 -1.99 -12.37
N THR A 35 -16.15 -3.26 -12.71
CA THR A 35 -16.69 -4.41 -11.99
C THR A 35 -16.29 -4.26 -10.53
N ALA A 36 -17.19 -4.59 -9.64
CA ALA A 36 -16.93 -4.53 -8.22
C ALA A 36 -15.62 -5.27 -7.92
N GLN A 37 -14.62 -4.53 -7.45
CA GLN A 37 -13.26 -5.05 -7.17
C GLN A 37 -13.15 -5.31 -5.66
N THR A 38 -12.61 -6.46 -5.28
CA THR A 38 -12.26 -6.75 -3.89
C THR A 38 -10.78 -6.43 -3.69
N ILE A 39 -10.48 -5.51 -2.79
CA ILE A 39 -9.14 -4.96 -2.57
C ILE A 39 -8.67 -5.34 -1.17
N LEU A 40 -7.49 -5.94 -1.08
CA LEU A 40 -6.80 -6.22 0.17
C LEU A 40 -5.73 -5.15 0.41
N GLY A 41 -5.85 -4.38 1.49
CA GLY A 41 -4.79 -3.52 1.99
C GLY A 41 -3.98 -4.22 3.07
N ILE A 42 -2.66 -4.08 3.05
CA ILE A 42 -1.75 -4.65 4.07
C ILE A 42 -0.78 -3.57 4.54
N ASP A 43 -0.77 -3.31 5.85
CA ASP A 43 0.27 -2.55 6.55
C ASP A 43 1.17 -3.54 7.31
N SER A 44 2.35 -3.86 6.73
CA SER A 44 3.20 -4.94 7.19
C SER A 44 4.13 -4.53 8.33
N SER A 45 4.03 -5.21 9.46
CA SER A 45 4.93 -5.09 10.61
C SER A 45 5.08 -6.46 11.28
N LEU A 46 6.23 -6.74 11.90
CA LEU A 46 6.49 -8.05 12.50
C LEU A 46 5.57 -8.37 13.67
N ARG A 47 5.19 -7.37 14.47
CA ARG A 47 4.41 -7.57 15.70
C ARG A 47 2.93 -7.21 15.58
N GLY A 48 2.57 -6.47 14.52
CA GLY A 48 1.21 -5.98 14.33
C GLY A 48 0.93 -5.72 12.85
N THR A 49 0.89 -6.78 12.01
CA THR A 49 0.50 -6.61 10.60
C THR A 49 -0.98 -6.32 10.49
N GLY A 50 -1.31 -5.11 10.00
CA GLY A 50 -2.67 -4.72 9.69
C GLY A 50 -3.14 -5.32 8.37
N TYR A 51 -4.41 -5.72 8.30
CA TYR A 51 -5.07 -6.05 7.05
C TYR A 51 -6.46 -5.43 6.97
N GLY A 52 -6.89 -5.09 5.77
CA GLY A 52 -8.23 -4.59 5.49
C GLY A 52 -8.70 -5.02 4.11
N VAL A 53 -9.88 -5.61 4.04
CA VAL A 53 -10.50 -6.06 2.79
C VAL A 53 -11.75 -5.23 2.54
N ILE A 54 -11.80 -4.56 1.39
CA ILE A 54 -12.96 -3.80 0.97
C ILE A 54 -13.45 -4.29 -0.40
N ARG A 55 -14.74 -4.14 -0.66
CA ARG A 55 -15.33 -4.29 -1.99
C ARG A 55 -15.75 -2.91 -2.49
N THR A 56 -15.28 -2.56 -3.69
CA THR A 56 -15.73 -1.33 -4.33
C THR A 56 -17.23 -1.44 -4.67
N ALA A 57 -18.00 -0.46 -4.21
CA ALA A 57 -19.44 -0.37 -4.45
C ALA A 57 -19.85 1.11 -4.53
N LYS A 58 -20.96 1.38 -5.20
CA LYS A 58 -21.59 2.71 -5.21
C LYS A 58 -22.83 2.69 -4.33
N PRO A 59 -23.10 3.72 -3.55
CA PRO A 59 -22.35 4.98 -3.44
C PRO A 59 -21.12 4.89 -2.53
N PHE A 60 -20.93 3.82 -1.76
CA PHE A 60 -19.83 3.67 -0.80
C PHE A 60 -19.23 2.27 -0.88
N PRO A 61 -17.89 2.13 -0.71
CA PRO A 61 -17.25 0.84 -0.59
C PRO A 61 -17.74 0.09 0.67
N GLN A 62 -17.75 -1.22 0.61
CA GLN A 62 -18.13 -2.10 1.71
C GLN A 62 -16.89 -2.72 2.33
N THR A 63 -16.80 -2.71 3.65
CA THR A 63 -15.79 -3.46 4.40
C THR A 63 -16.23 -4.92 4.50
N LEU A 64 -15.37 -5.84 4.06
CA LEU A 64 -15.59 -7.28 4.19
C LEU A 64 -14.92 -7.84 5.43
N ALA A 65 -13.69 -7.41 5.71
CA ALA A 65 -12.92 -7.79 6.89
C ALA A 65 -11.83 -6.76 7.19
N HIS A 66 -11.42 -6.67 8.43
CA HIS A 66 -10.22 -5.96 8.85
C HIS A 66 -9.72 -6.48 10.20
N GLY A 67 -8.46 -6.28 10.48
CA GLY A 67 -7.87 -6.69 11.75
C GLY A 67 -6.36 -6.48 11.82
N THR A 68 -5.81 -6.87 12.96
CA THR A 68 -4.37 -6.87 13.21
C THR A 68 -3.89 -8.28 13.52
N ILE A 69 -2.90 -8.76 12.78
CA ILE A 69 -2.21 -10.03 13.03
C ILE A 69 -1.15 -9.75 14.08
N SER A 70 -1.49 -9.97 15.34
CA SER A 70 -0.60 -9.71 16.47
C SER A 70 0.30 -10.89 16.78
N CYS A 71 1.57 -10.58 17.10
CA CYS A 71 2.56 -11.56 17.56
C CYS A 71 3.13 -11.12 18.92
N PRO A 72 3.13 -12.01 19.94
CA PRO A 72 3.71 -11.73 21.25
C PRO A 72 5.18 -11.30 21.18
N ALA A 73 5.61 -10.46 22.11
CA ALA A 73 6.96 -9.89 22.10
C ALA A 73 8.06 -10.95 22.29
N ASP A 74 7.77 -12.02 23.01
CA ASP A 74 8.65 -13.16 23.30
C ASP A 74 8.80 -14.15 22.15
N TRP A 75 7.98 -14.04 21.10
CA TRP A 75 8.08 -14.95 19.95
C TRP A 75 9.31 -14.65 19.10
N PRO A 76 10.03 -15.68 18.63
CA PRO A 76 11.07 -15.49 17.63
C PRO A 76 10.49 -14.96 16.31
N HIS A 77 11.28 -14.20 15.56
CA HIS A 77 10.86 -13.61 14.29
C HIS A 77 10.25 -14.64 13.33
N SER A 78 10.92 -15.78 13.18
CA SER A 78 10.44 -16.86 12.30
C SER A 78 9.03 -17.32 12.61
N ARG A 79 8.65 -17.42 13.89
CA ARG A 79 7.29 -17.78 14.31
C ARG A 79 6.28 -16.67 13.96
N CYS A 80 6.68 -15.41 14.11
CA CYS A 80 5.85 -14.26 13.68
C CYS A 80 5.61 -14.28 12.17
N LEU A 81 6.66 -14.52 11.37
CA LEU A 81 6.54 -14.60 9.92
C LEU A 81 5.57 -15.73 9.49
N VAL A 82 5.67 -16.90 10.10
CA VAL A 82 4.72 -18.00 9.86
C VAL A 82 3.28 -17.58 10.23
N ARG A 83 3.09 -16.90 11.35
CA ARG A 83 1.77 -16.39 11.75
C ARG A 83 1.19 -15.42 10.73
N ILE A 84 2.01 -14.49 10.23
CA ILE A 84 1.62 -13.54 9.18
C ILE A 84 1.17 -14.28 7.93
N VAL A 85 1.99 -15.21 7.42
CA VAL A 85 1.71 -16.01 6.22
C VAL A 85 0.40 -16.79 6.37
N GLN A 86 0.23 -17.52 7.48
CA GLN A 86 -0.97 -18.33 7.72
C GLN A 86 -2.24 -17.48 7.81
N SER A 87 -2.18 -16.35 8.53
CA SER A 87 -3.32 -15.45 8.68
C SER A 87 -3.69 -14.80 7.33
N LEU A 88 -2.71 -14.34 6.55
CA LEU A 88 -2.97 -13.78 5.24
C LEU A 88 -3.53 -14.81 4.25
N ARG A 89 -3.03 -16.06 4.27
CA ARG A 89 -3.61 -17.15 3.46
C ARG A 89 -5.08 -17.38 3.80
N SER A 90 -5.45 -17.31 5.09
CA SER A 90 -6.86 -17.44 5.51
C SER A 90 -7.70 -16.28 4.95
N VAL A 91 -7.23 -15.04 5.06
CA VAL A 91 -7.90 -13.85 4.51
C VAL A 91 -8.06 -13.94 3.00
N LEU A 92 -7.01 -14.35 2.28
CA LEU A 92 -7.03 -14.54 0.83
C LEU A 92 -8.04 -15.61 0.40
N LYS A 93 -8.06 -16.74 1.11
CA LYS A 93 -8.99 -17.85 0.83
C LYS A 93 -10.46 -17.44 1.07
N GLU A 94 -10.72 -16.73 2.18
CA GLU A 94 -12.08 -16.36 2.58
C GLU A 94 -12.69 -15.27 1.70
N HIS A 95 -11.89 -14.22 1.42
CA HIS A 95 -12.43 -13.02 0.76
C HIS A 95 -12.09 -12.91 -0.72
N GLN A 96 -11.19 -13.74 -1.24
CA GLN A 96 -10.77 -13.81 -2.64
C GLN A 96 -10.56 -12.41 -3.29
N PRO A 97 -9.66 -11.58 -2.70
CA PRO A 97 -9.37 -10.28 -3.26
C PRO A 97 -8.81 -10.41 -4.69
N THR A 98 -9.04 -9.41 -5.52
CA THR A 98 -8.55 -9.37 -6.90
C THR A 98 -7.25 -8.58 -7.03
N VAL A 99 -6.93 -7.78 -6.02
CA VAL A 99 -5.75 -6.92 -5.98
C VAL A 99 -5.29 -6.72 -4.53
N CYS A 100 -3.99 -6.55 -4.34
CA CYS A 100 -3.41 -6.18 -3.05
C CYS A 100 -2.74 -4.81 -3.13
N VAL A 101 -2.85 -4.05 -2.04
CA VAL A 101 -2.22 -2.73 -1.89
C VAL A 101 -1.40 -2.72 -0.62
N MET A 102 -0.13 -2.38 -0.74
CA MET A 102 0.81 -2.32 0.38
C MET A 102 1.45 -0.94 0.50
N GLU A 103 1.93 -0.61 1.70
CA GLU A 103 2.72 0.60 1.87
C GLU A 103 4.09 0.44 1.23
N GLY A 104 4.51 1.42 0.42
CA GLY A 104 5.86 1.47 -0.14
C GLY A 104 6.88 1.80 0.95
N LEU A 105 7.98 1.05 1.01
CA LEU A 105 9.09 1.36 1.94
C LEU A 105 9.91 2.53 1.38
N PHE A 106 9.93 3.65 2.10
CA PHE A 106 10.67 4.83 1.65
C PHE A 106 11.95 5.11 2.45
N TYR A 107 11.98 4.83 3.73
CA TYR A 107 13.17 5.04 4.57
C TYR A 107 13.00 4.42 5.95
N ALA A 108 13.97 3.61 6.40
CA ALA A 108 14.06 3.19 7.79
C ALA A 108 15.17 3.98 8.50
N GLN A 109 14.89 4.47 9.70
CA GLN A 109 15.83 5.29 10.46
C GLN A 109 17.09 4.53 10.92
N ASN A 110 17.00 3.21 11.02
CA ASN A 110 18.15 2.34 11.32
C ASN A 110 18.03 0.99 10.59
N LEU A 111 19.20 0.37 10.37
CA LEU A 111 19.33 -0.88 9.63
C LEU A 111 18.56 -2.05 10.28
N GLN A 112 18.58 -2.16 11.60
CA GLN A 112 17.91 -3.26 12.30
C GLN A 112 16.39 -3.17 12.12
N THR A 113 15.80 -1.99 12.25
CA THR A 113 14.37 -1.77 11.98
C THR A 113 14.05 -2.07 10.52
N ALA A 114 14.93 -1.66 9.57
CA ALA A 114 14.75 -1.95 8.15
C ALA A 114 14.71 -3.46 7.86
N LEU A 115 15.61 -4.23 8.48
CA LEU A 115 15.65 -5.69 8.32
C LEU A 115 14.37 -6.34 8.83
N VAL A 116 13.94 -6.01 10.05
CA VAL A 116 12.74 -6.58 10.65
C VAL A 116 11.47 -6.23 9.86
N MET A 117 11.37 -4.98 9.40
CA MET A 117 10.26 -4.57 8.53
C MET A 117 10.31 -5.28 7.18
N GLY A 118 11.52 -5.45 6.61
CA GLY A 118 11.75 -6.17 5.37
C GLY A 118 11.34 -7.64 5.46
N GLU A 119 11.64 -8.33 6.57
CA GLU A 119 11.22 -9.72 6.82
C GLU A 119 9.68 -9.85 6.80
N ALA A 120 8.97 -9.05 7.58
CA ALA A 120 7.51 -9.09 7.65
C ALA A 120 6.86 -8.74 6.30
N ARG A 121 7.38 -7.70 5.63
CA ARG A 121 6.95 -7.30 4.31
C ARG A 121 7.21 -8.39 3.27
N GLY A 122 8.39 -9.01 3.27
CA GLY A 122 8.73 -10.10 2.36
C GLY A 122 7.80 -11.29 2.51
N ALA A 123 7.47 -11.68 3.76
CA ALA A 123 6.50 -12.73 4.05
C ALA A 123 5.11 -12.40 3.50
N ALA A 124 4.63 -11.18 3.70
CA ALA A 124 3.35 -10.74 3.18
C ALA A 124 3.33 -10.69 1.65
N LEU A 125 4.36 -10.10 1.01
CA LEU A 125 4.51 -10.04 -0.45
C LEU A 125 4.52 -11.42 -1.09
N ALA A 126 5.33 -12.34 -0.56
CA ALA A 126 5.42 -13.71 -1.07
C ALA A 126 4.06 -14.42 -1.00
N THR A 127 3.34 -14.26 0.13
CA THR A 127 2.02 -14.88 0.32
C THR A 127 0.98 -14.36 -0.67
N VAL A 128 0.98 -13.06 -0.93
CA VAL A 128 0.04 -12.42 -1.86
C VAL A 128 0.39 -12.77 -3.32
N ALA A 129 1.68 -12.78 -3.65
CA ALA A 129 2.17 -13.15 -4.98
C ALA A 129 1.88 -14.63 -5.30
N GLU A 130 2.04 -15.54 -4.32
CA GLU A 130 1.67 -16.97 -4.43
C GLU A 130 0.18 -17.14 -4.79
N ALA A 131 -0.67 -16.27 -4.27
CA ALA A 131 -2.11 -16.26 -4.59
C ALA A 131 -2.43 -15.64 -5.97
N GLY A 132 -1.44 -15.16 -6.71
CA GLY A 132 -1.58 -14.60 -8.05
C GLY A 132 -2.18 -13.20 -8.11
N LEU A 133 -2.18 -12.44 -6.99
CA LEU A 133 -2.71 -11.09 -6.98
C LEU A 133 -1.73 -10.08 -7.58
N GLU A 134 -2.27 -9.10 -8.30
CA GLU A 134 -1.53 -7.90 -8.66
C GLU A 134 -1.29 -7.05 -7.40
N ILE A 135 -0.06 -6.56 -7.22
CA ILE A 135 0.37 -5.85 -6.02
C ILE A 135 0.72 -4.40 -6.38
N TYR A 136 0.05 -3.46 -5.71
CA TYR A 136 0.31 -2.03 -5.82
C TYR A 136 0.99 -1.51 -4.56
N GLU A 137 1.98 -0.65 -4.75
CA GLU A 137 2.67 0.02 -3.66
C GLU A 137 2.33 1.51 -3.62
N LEU A 138 1.85 1.98 -2.49
CA LEU A 138 1.49 3.37 -2.29
C LEU A 138 2.39 4.05 -1.25
N ALA A 139 2.86 5.25 -1.58
CA ALA A 139 3.60 6.08 -0.65
C ALA A 139 2.69 6.54 0.51
N PRO A 140 3.15 6.54 1.79
CA PRO A 140 2.38 7.00 2.94
C PRO A 140 1.74 8.37 2.73
N ARG A 141 2.50 9.29 2.14
CA ARG A 141 2.00 10.65 1.85
C ARG A 141 0.85 10.65 0.85
N LYS A 142 0.90 9.77 -0.17
CA LYS A 142 -0.18 9.65 -1.16
C LYS A 142 -1.44 9.06 -0.53
N VAL A 143 -1.30 8.05 0.33
CA VAL A 143 -2.42 7.47 1.07
C VAL A 143 -3.10 8.55 1.93
N LYS A 144 -2.33 9.29 2.74
CA LYS A 144 -2.86 10.38 3.56
C LYS A 144 -3.57 11.45 2.73
N GLN A 145 -3.00 11.84 1.60
CA GLN A 145 -3.60 12.81 0.69
C GLN A 145 -4.91 12.31 0.10
N ALA A 146 -4.98 11.06 -0.32
CA ALA A 146 -6.20 10.45 -0.85
C ALA A 146 -7.31 10.38 0.21
N ILE A 147 -6.98 9.98 1.45
CA ILE A 147 -7.97 9.77 2.50
C ILE A 147 -8.43 11.06 3.17
N VAL A 148 -7.50 11.97 3.49
CA VAL A 148 -7.76 13.18 4.31
C VAL A 148 -7.68 14.47 3.48
N GLY A 149 -7.12 14.42 2.27
CA GLY A 149 -6.93 15.57 1.39
C GLY A 149 -5.55 16.23 1.51
N TYR A 150 -4.71 15.87 2.48
CA TYR A 150 -3.34 16.38 2.62
C TYR A 150 -2.36 15.35 3.17
N GLY A 151 -1.12 15.37 2.65
CA GLY A 151 -0.13 14.30 2.91
C GLY A 151 0.54 14.34 4.29
N ALA A 152 0.37 15.41 5.10
CA ALA A 152 0.92 15.54 6.44
C ALA A 152 -0.09 15.17 7.55
N ALA A 153 -1.21 14.53 7.20
CA ALA A 153 -2.25 14.14 8.14
C ALA A 153 -1.71 13.22 9.24
N GLN A 154 -2.20 13.43 10.46
CA GLN A 154 -1.90 12.55 11.60
C GLN A 154 -2.64 11.23 11.49
N LYS A 155 -2.11 10.14 12.06
CA LYS A 155 -2.73 8.80 12.03
C LYS A 155 -4.18 8.81 12.55
N LEU A 156 -4.47 9.54 13.62
CA LEU A 156 -5.83 9.65 14.15
C LEU A 156 -6.82 10.25 13.15
N ALA A 157 -6.39 11.24 12.36
CA ALA A 157 -7.24 11.85 11.33
C ALA A 157 -7.53 10.84 10.20
N VAL A 158 -6.53 10.04 9.81
CA VAL A 158 -6.70 8.95 8.84
C VAL A 158 -7.69 7.93 9.35
N ALA A 159 -7.53 7.41 10.58
CA ALA A 159 -8.42 6.42 11.17
C ALA A 159 -9.87 6.91 11.26
N LYS A 160 -10.11 8.16 11.69
CA LYS A 160 -11.45 8.76 11.72
C LYS A 160 -12.06 8.88 10.32
N MET A 161 -11.26 9.24 9.31
CA MET A 161 -11.75 9.34 7.95
C MET A 161 -12.06 7.97 7.35
N VAL A 162 -11.22 6.95 7.61
CA VAL A 162 -11.49 5.55 7.25
C VAL A 162 -12.80 5.08 7.85
N GLN A 163 -13.02 5.29 9.17
CA GLN A 163 -14.26 4.97 9.84
C GLN A 163 -15.46 5.59 9.13
N ARG A 164 -15.37 6.88 8.79
CA ARG A 164 -16.44 7.62 8.12
C ARG A 164 -16.73 7.14 6.71
N LEU A 165 -15.67 6.94 5.89
CA LEU A 165 -15.79 6.50 4.50
C LEU A 165 -16.38 5.08 4.39
N LEU A 166 -16.02 4.20 5.30
CA LEU A 166 -16.49 2.81 5.36
C LEU A 166 -17.71 2.63 6.26
N ARG A 167 -18.20 3.71 6.90
CA ARG A 167 -19.37 3.69 7.82
C ARG A 167 -19.23 2.64 8.92
N LEU A 168 -18.02 2.50 9.47
CA LEU A 168 -17.79 1.54 10.54
C LEU A 168 -18.42 2.05 11.85
N PRO A 169 -19.03 1.17 12.65
CA PRO A 169 -19.65 1.55 13.92
C PRO A 169 -18.61 2.11 14.90
N GLU A 170 -17.39 1.56 14.86
CA GLU A 170 -16.28 1.96 15.72
C GLU A 170 -15.02 2.24 14.88
N ALA A 171 -14.10 3.01 15.46
CA ALA A 171 -12.80 3.24 14.82
C ALA A 171 -12.00 1.92 14.82
N PRO A 172 -11.46 1.50 13.66
CA PRO A 172 -10.63 0.29 13.61
C PRO A 172 -9.33 0.48 14.41
N ALA A 173 -8.73 -0.64 14.85
CA ALA A 173 -7.40 -0.62 15.46
C ALA A 173 -6.38 0.08 14.53
N PRO A 174 -5.34 0.74 15.06
CA PRO A 174 -4.42 1.57 14.25
C PRO A 174 -3.87 0.86 13.01
N ASP A 175 -3.35 -0.36 13.15
CA ASP A 175 -2.77 -1.11 12.04
C ASP A 175 -3.83 -1.50 11.00
N ALA A 176 -5.03 -1.87 11.46
CA ALA A 176 -6.16 -2.15 10.58
C ALA A 176 -6.66 -0.89 9.86
N ALA A 177 -6.62 0.27 10.53
CA ALA A 177 -6.97 1.55 9.92
C ALA A 177 -6.01 1.94 8.80
N ASP A 178 -4.69 1.76 9.02
CA ASP A 178 -3.67 2.03 8.02
C ASP A 178 -3.83 1.08 6.82
N ALA A 179 -4.11 -0.21 7.03
CA ALA A 179 -4.40 -1.17 5.98
C ALA A 179 -5.69 -0.85 5.19
N LEU A 180 -6.77 -0.47 5.87
CA LEU A 180 -8.00 -0.03 5.21
C LEU A 180 -7.80 1.27 4.41
N ALA A 181 -6.96 2.18 4.91
CA ALA A 181 -6.60 3.42 4.19
C ALA A 181 -5.88 3.12 2.87
N LEU A 182 -4.99 2.12 2.84
CA LEU A 182 -4.32 1.65 1.61
C LEU A 182 -5.34 1.16 0.59
N ALA A 183 -6.26 0.29 1.01
CA ALA A 183 -7.30 -0.25 0.12
C ALA A 183 -8.23 0.85 -0.41
N LEU A 184 -8.65 1.80 0.45
CA LEU A 184 -9.46 2.95 0.06
C LEU A 184 -8.74 3.89 -0.90
N ALA A 185 -7.45 4.17 -0.66
CA ALA A 185 -6.66 5.05 -1.52
C ALA A 185 -6.48 4.48 -2.95
N HIS A 186 -6.47 3.16 -3.09
CA HIS A 186 -6.45 2.50 -4.40
C HIS A 186 -7.81 2.52 -5.10
N ALA A 187 -8.90 2.49 -4.33
CA ALA A 187 -10.26 2.46 -4.85
C ALA A 187 -10.73 3.80 -5.46
N GLN A 188 -10.03 4.92 -5.17
CA GLN A 188 -10.33 6.27 -5.67
C GLN A 188 -9.72 6.50 -7.04
#